data_149804e1a205a5dc3818a36f3ec22083
#
_entry.id   149804e1a205a5dc3818a36f3ec22083
#
_cell.length_a   1.000
_cell.length_b   1.000
_cell.length_c   1.000
_cell.angle_alpha   90.00
_cell.angle_beta   90.00
_cell.angle_gamma   90.00
#
_symmetry.space_group_name_H-M   'P 1'
#
loop_
_entity.id
_entity.type
_entity.pdbx_description
1 polymer ?
#
loop_
_entity_poly.entity_id
_entity_poly.type
_entity_poly.pdbx_seq_one_letter_code
_entity_poly.pdbx_strand_id
1 'polypeptide(L)'
;MLYLATRNSKLTNNPMILSFTVEQHNFMLGENGDLAVTFVKDEAEIGYILEKVVDLINRGIKFNLSNKSDLGGLIEKKKKLNPMSLYNVFPKTDCKKCGEESCFNYAAKVYSGELDTQRCPYVPSQTIERMITPVNLGWSIGFKERG
;
A
#
# COMPACT_ATOMS: atom_id res chain seq x y z
N MET A 1 -6.59 10.72 0.72
CA MET A 1 -6.67 10.11 -0.62
C MET A 1 -5.41 9.34 -1.00
N LEU A 2 -4.27 10.00 -1.20
CA LEU A 2 -2.97 9.35 -1.40
C LEU A 2 -2.68 8.28 -0.33
N TYR A 3 -3.09 8.50 0.90
CA TYR A 3 -3.01 7.52 1.98
C TYR A 3 -3.67 6.18 1.62
N LEU A 4 -4.78 6.20 0.90
CA LEU A 4 -5.44 4.97 0.43
C LEU A 4 -4.80 4.39 -0.84
N ALA A 5 -4.18 5.24 -1.65
CA ALA A 5 -3.59 4.87 -2.94
C ALA A 5 -2.20 4.22 -2.82
N THR A 6 -1.55 4.32 -1.68
CA THR A 6 -0.19 3.79 -1.46
C THR A 6 -0.17 2.71 -0.39
N ARG A 7 0.57 1.63 -0.62
CA ARG A 7 0.66 0.49 0.32
C ARG A 7 1.32 0.89 1.63
N ASN A 8 2.51 1.44 1.54
CA ASN A 8 3.35 1.83 2.66
C ASN A 8 3.20 3.33 2.93
N SER A 9 2.02 3.75 3.40
CA SER A 9 1.76 5.13 3.71
C SER A 9 1.39 5.32 5.18
N LYS A 10 1.86 6.41 5.76
CA LYS A 10 1.57 6.83 7.13
C LYS A 10 1.08 8.26 7.13
N LEU A 11 -0.04 8.49 7.78
CA LEU A 11 -0.58 9.83 7.99
C LEU A 11 -0.35 10.21 9.46
N THR A 12 0.34 11.34 9.68
CA THR A 12 0.43 11.99 10.99
C THR A 12 -0.50 13.20 11.02
N ASN A 13 -0.98 13.58 12.19
CA ASN A 13 -2.01 14.62 12.31
C ASN A 13 -1.49 15.93 12.93
N ASN A 14 -0.25 15.95 13.44
CA ASN A 14 0.31 17.17 14.04
C ASN A 14 1.85 17.21 13.92
N PRO A 15 2.41 17.87 12.90
CA PRO A 15 1.73 18.44 11.73
C PRO A 15 1.09 17.36 10.82
N MET A 16 0.17 17.76 9.95
CA MET A 16 -0.42 16.82 8.99
C MET A 16 0.59 16.52 7.86
N ILE A 17 1.20 15.35 7.93
CA ILE A 17 2.17 14.87 6.94
C ILE A 17 1.74 13.48 6.48
N LEU A 18 1.66 13.31 5.18
CA LEU A 18 1.51 12.02 4.55
C LEU A 18 2.87 11.52 4.06
N SER A 19 3.37 10.46 4.68
CA SER A 19 4.56 9.74 4.20
C SER A 19 4.12 8.54 3.37
N PHE A 20 4.75 8.33 2.22
CA PHE A 20 4.48 7.19 1.34
C PHE A 20 5.71 6.84 0.52
N THR A 21 5.74 5.61 -0.01
CA THR A 21 6.85 5.12 -0.83
C THR A 21 6.36 4.87 -2.25
N VAL A 22 7.12 5.35 -3.23
CA VAL A 22 6.97 5.02 -4.65
C VAL A 22 8.29 4.47 -5.13
N GLU A 23 8.26 3.22 -5.64
CA GLU A 23 9.47 2.47 -5.97
C GLU A 23 10.42 2.38 -4.77
N GLN A 24 11.61 2.99 -4.85
CA GLN A 24 12.59 3.01 -3.75
C GLN A 24 12.66 4.37 -3.03
N HIS A 25 11.84 5.34 -3.42
CA HIS A 25 11.89 6.69 -2.88
C HIS A 25 10.80 6.91 -1.85
N ASN A 26 11.18 7.52 -0.72
CA ASN A 26 10.24 7.93 0.30
C ASN A 26 9.83 9.38 0.07
N PHE A 27 8.56 9.62 0.11
CA PHE A 27 7.94 10.92 -0.05
C PHE A 27 7.29 11.38 1.24
N MET A 28 7.33 12.68 1.47
CA MET A 28 6.56 13.35 2.51
C MET A 28 5.81 14.51 1.88
N LEU A 29 4.48 14.46 1.98
CA LEU A 29 3.60 15.53 1.52
C LEU A 29 3.03 16.25 2.74
N GLY A 30 3.34 17.51 2.88
CA GLY A 30 2.82 18.40 3.91
C GLY A 30 1.42 18.92 3.58
N GLU A 31 0.71 19.43 4.58
CA GLU A 31 -0.63 20.04 4.41
C GLU A 31 -0.62 21.31 3.56
N ASN A 32 0.50 22.01 3.50
CA ASN A 32 0.75 23.18 2.67
C ASN A 32 1.03 22.85 1.20
N GLY A 33 1.11 21.55 0.85
CA GLY A 33 1.42 21.07 -0.50
C GLY A 33 2.91 20.86 -0.78
N ASP A 34 3.79 21.10 0.18
CA ASP A 34 5.22 20.81 0.03
C ASP A 34 5.45 19.33 -0.09
N LEU A 35 6.22 18.93 -1.10
CA LEU A 35 6.60 17.56 -1.37
C LEU A 35 8.11 17.40 -1.20
N ALA A 36 8.52 16.59 -0.24
CA ALA A 36 9.90 16.18 -0.07
C ALA A 36 10.11 14.74 -0.56
N VAL A 37 11.25 14.47 -1.16
CA VAL A 37 11.67 13.13 -1.62
C VAL A 37 13.08 12.83 -1.14
N THR A 38 13.36 11.57 -0.80
CA THR A 38 14.67 11.13 -0.34
C THR A 38 15.43 10.30 -1.38
N PHE A 39 16.76 10.39 -1.35
CA PHE A 39 17.66 9.54 -2.16
C PHE A 39 17.48 9.67 -3.68
N VAL A 40 17.43 10.89 -4.18
CA VAL A 40 17.44 11.14 -5.63
C VAL A 40 18.89 11.29 -6.09
N LYS A 41 19.26 10.63 -7.19
CA LYS A 41 20.64 10.61 -7.71
C LYS A 41 20.96 11.81 -8.59
N ASP A 42 20.04 12.18 -9.46
CA ASP A 42 20.21 13.24 -10.43
C ASP A 42 18.89 13.89 -10.85
N GLU A 43 18.99 14.93 -11.65
CA GLU A 43 17.83 15.71 -12.13
C GLU A 43 16.91 14.93 -13.08
N ALA A 44 17.45 13.99 -13.85
CA ALA A 44 16.65 13.15 -14.75
C ALA A 44 15.78 12.18 -13.95
N GLU A 45 16.32 11.61 -12.86
CA GLU A 45 15.57 10.77 -11.95
C GLU A 45 14.44 11.55 -11.25
N ILE A 46 14.67 12.82 -10.88
CA ILE A 46 13.63 13.70 -10.32
C ILE A 46 12.44 13.83 -11.29
N GLY A 47 12.70 14.11 -12.56
CA GLY A 47 11.66 14.25 -13.58
C GLY A 47 10.79 13.00 -13.70
N TYR A 48 11.43 11.83 -13.81
CA TYR A 48 10.75 10.55 -13.88
C TYR A 48 9.88 10.25 -12.65
N ILE A 49 10.44 10.48 -11.46
CA ILE A 49 9.74 10.21 -10.20
C ILE A 49 8.55 11.16 -10.02
N LEU A 50 8.71 12.44 -10.34
CA LEU A 50 7.63 13.43 -10.25
C LEU A 50 6.46 13.09 -11.17
N GLU A 51 6.70 12.63 -12.40
CA GLU A 51 5.63 12.13 -13.28
C GLU A 51 4.83 11.01 -12.63
N LYS A 52 5.50 10.04 -12.02
CA LYS A 52 4.86 8.94 -11.30
C LYS A 52 4.00 9.41 -10.14
N VAL A 53 4.51 10.36 -9.36
CA VAL A 53 3.78 10.93 -8.21
C VAL A 53 2.57 11.74 -8.67
N VAL A 54 2.72 12.56 -9.71
CA VAL A 54 1.62 13.35 -10.27
C VAL A 54 0.52 12.43 -10.82
N ASP A 55 0.88 11.37 -11.54
CA ASP A 55 -0.08 10.37 -12.01
C ASP A 55 -0.81 9.69 -10.85
N LEU A 56 -0.09 9.30 -9.79
CA LEU A 56 -0.67 8.73 -8.58
C LEU A 56 -1.66 9.69 -7.91
N ILE A 57 -1.30 10.98 -7.79
CA ILE A 57 -2.17 12.02 -7.23
C ILE A 57 -3.43 12.17 -8.06
N ASN A 58 -3.30 12.26 -9.39
CA ASN A 58 -4.42 12.43 -10.30
C ASN A 58 -5.39 11.24 -10.26
N ARG A 59 -4.86 10.02 -10.23
CA ARG A 59 -5.69 8.80 -10.06
C ARG A 59 -6.40 8.81 -8.71
N GLY A 60 -5.69 9.21 -7.65
CA GLY A 60 -6.26 9.36 -6.34
C GLY A 60 -7.42 10.36 -6.31
N ILE A 61 -7.29 11.51 -6.97
CA ILE A 61 -8.35 12.53 -7.09
C ILE A 61 -9.55 11.96 -7.84
N LYS A 62 -9.34 11.30 -9.00
CA LYS A 62 -10.41 10.64 -9.76
C LYS A 62 -11.17 9.63 -8.93
N PHE A 63 -10.44 8.79 -8.19
CA PHE A 63 -11.04 7.81 -7.29
C PHE A 63 -11.91 8.49 -6.21
N ASN A 64 -11.44 9.59 -5.61
CA ASN A 64 -12.20 10.34 -4.62
C ASN A 64 -13.50 10.90 -5.17
N LEU A 65 -13.46 11.48 -6.36
CA LEU A 65 -14.64 12.03 -7.00
C LEU A 65 -15.70 10.96 -7.28
N SER A 66 -15.27 9.73 -7.59
CA SER A 66 -16.15 8.59 -7.86
C SER A 66 -16.70 7.90 -6.60
N ASN A 67 -16.03 8.02 -5.43
CA ASN A 67 -16.33 7.24 -4.22
C ASN A 67 -16.46 8.13 -2.97
N LYS A 68 -17.08 9.30 -3.08
CA LYS A 68 -17.19 10.28 -1.98
C LYS A 68 -17.84 9.75 -0.69
N SER A 69 -18.65 8.71 -0.76
CA SER A 69 -19.56 8.31 0.34
C SER A 69 -18.92 7.44 1.43
N ASP A 70 -17.76 6.79 1.21
CA ASP A 70 -17.20 5.83 2.17
C ASP A 70 -15.69 5.97 2.46
N LEU A 71 -15.10 7.13 2.17
CA LEU A 71 -13.66 7.35 2.40
C LEU A 71 -13.26 7.21 3.87
N GLY A 72 -14.09 7.64 4.79
CA GLY A 72 -13.85 7.52 6.23
C GLY A 72 -13.74 6.06 6.66
N GLY A 73 -14.67 5.23 6.23
CA GLY A 73 -14.65 3.79 6.50
C GLY A 73 -13.42 3.09 5.90
N LEU A 74 -13.01 3.48 4.70
CA LEU A 74 -11.80 2.93 4.07
C LEU A 74 -10.52 3.33 4.80
N ILE A 75 -10.42 4.57 5.27
CA ILE A 75 -9.29 5.05 6.08
C ILE A 75 -9.19 4.25 7.37
N GLU A 76 -10.29 4.04 8.08
CA GLU A 76 -10.30 3.27 9.32
C GLU A 76 -9.97 1.79 9.08
N LYS A 77 -10.46 1.18 8.01
CA LYS A 77 -10.09 -0.17 7.62
C LYS A 77 -8.59 -0.27 7.34
N LYS A 78 -8.01 0.71 6.63
CA LYS A 78 -6.57 0.73 6.34
C LYS A 78 -5.74 0.90 7.61
N LYS A 79 -6.14 1.74 8.55
CA LYS A 79 -5.44 1.88 9.83
C LYS A 79 -5.38 0.58 10.64
N LYS A 80 -6.42 -0.25 10.55
CA LYS A 80 -6.50 -1.56 11.22
C LYS A 80 -5.76 -2.67 10.49
N LEU A 81 -5.57 -2.53 9.17
CA LEU A 81 -4.84 -3.50 8.38
C LEU A 81 -3.34 -3.34 8.59
N ASN A 82 -2.70 -4.39 9.05
CA ASN A 82 -1.26 -4.48 9.26
C ASN A 82 -0.80 -5.94 9.10
N PRO A 83 0.52 -6.22 9.02
CA PRO A 83 1.01 -7.59 8.85
C PRO A 83 0.49 -8.56 9.91
N MET A 84 0.32 -8.11 11.16
CA MET A 84 -0.18 -8.95 12.25
C MET A 84 -1.66 -9.31 12.06
N SER A 85 -2.49 -8.38 11.56
CA SER A 85 -3.89 -8.67 11.27
C SER A 85 -4.05 -9.71 10.16
N LEU A 86 -3.17 -9.68 9.14
CA LEU A 86 -3.10 -10.73 8.12
C LEU A 86 -2.55 -12.04 8.71
N TYR A 87 -1.50 -11.99 9.50
CA TYR A 87 -0.94 -13.17 10.16
C TYR A 87 -1.98 -13.95 10.96
N ASN A 88 -2.94 -13.26 11.58
CA ASN A 88 -3.98 -13.89 12.39
C ASN A 88 -4.93 -14.81 11.61
N VAL A 89 -5.02 -14.69 10.29
CA VAL A 89 -5.84 -15.59 9.46
C VAL A 89 -5.08 -16.85 8.99
N PHE A 90 -3.75 -16.88 9.19
CA PHE A 90 -2.94 -18.04 8.83
C PHE A 90 -2.89 -19.08 9.95
N PRO A 91 -2.67 -20.37 9.61
CA PRO A 91 -2.67 -21.46 10.59
C PRO A 91 -1.50 -21.46 11.57
N LYS A 92 -0.53 -20.55 11.38
CA LYS A 92 0.66 -20.36 12.23
C LYS A 92 1.52 -21.64 12.40
N THR A 93 1.51 -22.49 11.39
CA THR A 93 2.25 -23.77 11.38
C THR A 93 3.66 -23.64 10.88
N ASP A 94 4.00 -22.50 10.26
CA ASP A 94 5.29 -22.22 9.63
C ASP A 94 5.81 -23.36 8.75
N CYS A 95 4.86 -23.97 8.01
CA CYS A 95 5.07 -25.20 7.23
C CYS A 95 5.92 -25.01 5.96
N LYS A 96 6.30 -23.76 5.63
CA LYS A 96 7.13 -23.37 4.47
C LYS A 96 6.57 -23.70 3.09
N LYS A 97 5.34 -24.23 2.99
CA LYS A 97 4.73 -24.62 1.70
C LYS A 97 4.47 -23.44 0.76
N CYS A 98 4.36 -22.23 1.27
CA CYS A 98 4.26 -20.98 0.48
C CYS A 98 5.61 -20.45 -0.02
N GLY A 99 6.73 -21.10 0.37
CA GLY A 99 8.09 -20.67 0.04
C GLY A 99 8.70 -19.69 1.03
N GLU A 100 7.96 -19.31 2.10
CA GLU A 100 8.43 -18.41 3.13
C GLU A 100 8.82 -19.17 4.40
N GLU A 101 9.75 -18.62 5.18
CA GLU A 101 10.26 -19.26 6.41
C GLU A 101 9.19 -19.36 7.49
N SER A 102 8.26 -18.41 7.52
CA SER A 102 7.16 -18.39 8.49
C SER A 102 5.87 -17.82 7.89
N CYS A 103 4.75 -18.15 8.51
CA CYS A 103 3.46 -17.55 8.16
C CYS A 103 3.45 -16.04 8.37
N PHE A 104 4.23 -15.52 9.31
CA PHE A 104 4.37 -14.08 9.52
C PHE A 104 5.12 -13.40 8.37
N ASN A 105 6.24 -13.99 7.90
CA ASN A 105 6.98 -13.47 6.75
C ASN A 105 6.09 -13.43 5.51
N TYR A 106 5.31 -14.48 5.27
CA TYR A 106 4.34 -14.49 4.17
C TYR A 106 3.30 -13.38 4.33
N ALA A 107 2.71 -13.22 5.53
CA ALA A 107 1.74 -12.15 5.79
C ALA A 107 2.33 -10.75 5.56
N ALA A 108 3.57 -10.51 6.00
CA ALA A 108 4.27 -9.24 5.81
C ALA A 108 4.50 -8.93 4.33
N LYS A 109 4.96 -9.93 3.55
CA LYS A 109 5.22 -9.78 2.11
C LYS A 109 3.93 -9.63 1.29
N VAL A 110 2.84 -10.31 1.68
CA VAL A 110 1.51 -10.08 1.09
C VAL A 110 1.01 -8.67 1.42
N TYR A 111 1.21 -8.22 2.66
CA TYR A 111 0.85 -6.86 3.05
C TYR A 111 1.63 -5.80 2.27
N SER A 112 2.94 -5.96 2.09
CA SER A 112 3.78 -5.06 1.28
C SER A 112 3.52 -5.19 -0.22
N GLY A 113 2.89 -6.30 -0.64
CA GLY A 113 2.58 -6.62 -2.03
C GLY A 113 3.75 -7.20 -2.82
N GLU A 114 4.75 -7.68 -2.12
CA GLU A 114 5.85 -8.45 -2.70
C GLU A 114 5.42 -9.85 -3.14
N LEU A 115 4.43 -10.42 -2.45
CA LEU A 115 3.86 -11.72 -2.78
C LEU A 115 2.35 -11.63 -3.04
N ASP A 116 1.88 -12.53 -3.90
CA ASP A 116 0.45 -12.71 -4.14
C ASP A 116 -0.25 -13.48 -3.00
N THR A 117 -1.58 -13.48 -3.03
CA THR A 117 -2.43 -14.07 -1.99
C THR A 117 -2.65 -15.57 -2.16
N GLN A 118 -2.15 -16.19 -3.24
CA GLN A 118 -2.51 -17.55 -3.64
C GLN A 118 -1.54 -18.63 -3.15
N ARG A 119 -0.41 -18.26 -2.58
CA ARG A 119 0.66 -19.21 -2.25
C ARG A 119 0.41 -20.06 -1.00
N CYS A 120 -0.48 -19.62 -0.10
CA CYS A 120 -0.78 -20.41 1.09
C CYS A 120 -1.82 -21.49 0.78
N PRO A 121 -1.50 -22.80 0.90
CA PRO A 121 -2.45 -23.86 0.59
C PRO A 121 -3.56 -24.05 1.64
N TYR A 122 -3.42 -23.42 2.81
CA TYR A 122 -4.34 -23.57 3.92
C TYR A 122 -5.33 -22.42 4.10
N VAL A 123 -5.09 -21.31 3.44
CA VAL A 123 -5.96 -20.13 3.50
C VAL A 123 -6.41 -19.78 2.09
N PRO A 124 -7.71 -19.77 1.80
CA PRO A 124 -8.21 -19.36 0.50
C PRO A 124 -7.78 -17.92 0.20
N SER A 125 -7.27 -17.68 -1.02
CA SER A 125 -6.86 -16.34 -1.47
C SER A 125 -7.95 -15.30 -1.26
N GLN A 126 -9.21 -15.67 -1.50
CA GLN A 126 -10.39 -14.83 -1.30
C GLN A 126 -10.52 -14.30 0.13
N THR A 127 -10.10 -15.06 1.15
CA THR A 127 -10.12 -14.62 2.54
C THR A 127 -9.13 -13.47 2.74
N ILE A 128 -7.92 -13.62 2.22
CA ILE A 128 -6.87 -12.60 2.27
C ILE A 128 -7.30 -11.39 1.45
N GLU A 129 -7.79 -11.60 0.24
CA GLU A 129 -8.25 -10.57 -0.67
C GLU A 129 -9.37 -9.72 -0.06
N ARG A 130 -10.36 -10.35 0.61
CA ARG A 130 -11.42 -9.61 1.32
C ARG A 130 -10.91 -8.67 2.41
N MET A 131 -9.81 -9.01 3.05
CA MET A 131 -9.19 -8.14 4.05
C MET A 131 -8.45 -6.97 3.38
N ILE A 132 -7.78 -7.24 2.27
CA ILE A 132 -6.93 -6.29 1.57
C ILE A 132 -7.74 -5.43 0.60
N THR A 133 -8.72 -5.98 -0.13
CA THR A 133 -9.45 -5.32 -1.22
C THR A 133 -10.14 -4.02 -0.81
N PRO A 134 -10.77 -3.88 0.37
CA PRO A 134 -11.34 -2.60 0.77
C PRO A 134 -10.32 -1.49 0.91
N VAL A 135 -9.04 -1.86 1.02
CA VAL A 135 -7.88 -0.98 1.18
C VAL A 135 -7.06 -0.91 -0.10
N ASN A 136 -7.22 -1.91 -0.97
CA ASN A 136 -6.50 -2.09 -2.24
C ASN A 136 -7.03 -1.23 -3.40
N LEU A 137 -8.02 -0.41 -3.18
CA LEU A 137 -8.55 0.46 -4.24
C LEU A 137 -7.45 1.35 -4.83
N GLY A 138 -6.42 1.68 -4.04
CA GLY A 138 -5.22 2.34 -4.52
C GLY A 138 -4.23 1.42 -5.23
N TRP A 139 -4.19 0.14 -4.91
CA TRP A 139 -3.24 -0.81 -5.48
C TRP A 139 -3.67 -1.28 -6.87
N SER A 140 -4.97 -1.34 -7.16
CA SER A 140 -5.49 -1.60 -8.50
C SER A 140 -5.33 -0.39 -9.44
N ILE A 141 -5.07 0.81 -8.89
CA ILE A 141 -4.90 2.03 -9.68
C ILE A 141 -3.46 2.18 -10.18
N GLY A 142 -2.45 1.48 -9.61
CA GLY A 142 -1.15 1.98 -9.89
C GLY A 142 0.06 1.12 -10.04
N PHE A 143 0.18 -0.08 -9.68
CA PHE A 143 1.46 -0.79 -9.87
C PHE A 143 1.25 -2.26 -10.24
N LYS A 144 0.60 -2.47 -11.36
CA LYS A 144 0.66 -3.74 -12.06
C LYS A 144 1.58 -3.56 -13.26
N GLU A 145 2.87 -3.58 -13.00
CA GLU A 145 3.89 -3.89 -14.00
C GLU A 145 5.18 -4.27 -13.29
N ARG A 146 5.27 -5.55 -12.96
CA ARG A 146 6.52 -6.28 -13.16
C ARG A 146 6.10 -7.59 -13.82
N GLY A 147 6.20 -7.56 -15.15
CA GLY A 147 6.28 -8.78 -15.94
C GLY A 147 7.52 -9.56 -15.57
#